data_bb367170bfe6b702a76917eeb8d0604f
#
_entry.id   bb367170bfe6b702a76917eeb8d0604f
#
_cell.length_a   1.000
_cell.length_b   1.000
_cell.length_c   1.000
_cell.angle_alpha   90.00
_cell.angle_beta   90.00
_cell.angle_gamma   90.00
#
_symmetry.space_group_name_H-M   'P 1'
#
loop_
_entity.id
_entity.type
_entity.pdbx_description
1 polymer ?
#
loop_
_entity_poly.entity_id
_entity_poly.type
_entity_poly.pdbx_seq_one_letter_code
_entity_poly.pdbx_strand_id
1 'polypeptide(L)'
;MGQKVNPIGLRLGINRTWDSIWFAKKNNFGNLLIEDYKIRNYIKKNIINSGVSQVIIERKAKKCIISIYTSRPGFVIGKKGSDIDKIKKNLSKISSSDVSLNIKEVKKPELNAYLVAENIAQQLVKR
;
A
#
# COMPACT_ATOMS: atom_id res chain seq x y z
N MET A 1 33.90 6.56 5.81
CA MET A 1 32.87 6.07 4.89
C MET A 1 31.76 7.13 4.79
N GLY A 2 31.36 7.48 3.57
CA GLY A 2 30.32 8.48 3.36
C GLY A 2 28.94 7.98 3.76
N GLN A 3 28.20 8.79 4.48
CA GLN A 3 26.80 8.53 4.79
C GLN A 3 25.92 9.09 3.67
N LYS A 4 24.97 8.30 3.18
CA LYS A 4 24.06 8.70 2.10
C LYS A 4 22.68 9.00 2.66
N VAL A 5 22.06 10.08 2.20
CA VAL A 5 20.68 10.42 2.52
C VAL A 5 19.74 9.40 1.87
N ASN A 6 18.63 9.09 2.53
CA ASN A 6 17.58 8.24 1.95
C ASN A 6 17.07 8.89 0.65
N PRO A 7 17.08 8.18 -0.48
CA PRO A 7 16.70 8.76 -1.79
C PRO A 7 15.23 9.20 -1.84
N ILE A 8 14.33 8.52 -1.13
CA ILE A 8 12.93 8.94 -1.02
C ILE A 8 12.84 10.23 -0.19
N GLY A 9 13.54 10.29 0.94
CA GLY A 9 13.57 11.48 1.80
C GLY A 9 14.09 12.71 1.07
N LEU A 10 15.13 12.56 0.25
CA LEU A 10 15.65 13.67 -0.56
C LEU A 10 14.63 14.23 -1.55
N ARG A 11 13.80 13.38 -2.11
CA ARG A 11 12.83 13.76 -3.16
C ARG A 11 11.45 14.17 -2.63
N LEU A 12 11.21 14.04 -1.34
CA LEU A 12 9.97 14.49 -0.72
C LEU A 12 9.81 16.03 -0.88
N GLY A 13 8.63 16.44 -1.35
CA GLY A 13 8.36 17.84 -1.62
C GLY A 13 8.88 18.36 -2.97
N ILE A 14 9.71 17.59 -3.68
CA ILE A 14 10.20 17.92 -5.04
C ILE A 14 9.37 17.18 -6.09
N ASN A 15 9.47 15.85 -6.14
CA ASN A 15 8.76 15.01 -7.10
C ASN A 15 8.10 13.77 -6.46
N ARG A 16 8.20 13.62 -5.16
CA ARG A 16 7.55 12.55 -4.39
C ARG A 16 6.77 13.09 -3.22
N THR A 17 5.74 12.35 -2.84
CA THR A 17 4.93 12.59 -1.66
C THR A 17 5.03 11.41 -0.69
N TRP A 18 4.51 11.58 0.50
CA TRP A 18 4.43 10.53 1.51
C TRP A 18 3.44 9.44 1.09
N ASP A 19 3.72 8.19 1.48
CA ASP A 19 2.81 7.07 1.28
C ASP A 19 1.62 7.09 2.26
N SER A 20 1.77 7.75 3.38
CA SER A 20 0.68 8.04 4.32
C SER A 20 0.43 9.54 4.36
N ILE A 21 -0.75 9.96 3.93
CA ILE A 21 -1.14 11.37 3.79
C ILE A 21 -2.26 11.65 4.78
N TRP A 22 -1.90 12.06 5.99
CA TRP A 22 -2.83 12.42 7.03
C TRP A 22 -2.15 13.24 8.14
N PHE A 23 -2.98 13.93 8.91
CA PHE A 23 -2.56 14.68 10.09
C PHE A 23 -3.31 14.17 11.32
N ALA A 24 -2.61 14.05 12.44
CA ALA A 24 -3.21 13.70 13.73
C ALA A 24 -2.60 14.51 14.87
N LYS A 25 -3.41 14.75 15.91
CA LYS A 25 -2.92 15.32 17.16
C LYS A 25 -1.97 14.34 17.85
N LYS A 26 -1.06 14.88 18.67
CA LYS A 26 -0.03 14.11 19.38
C LYS A 26 -0.54 12.84 20.08
N ASN A 27 -1.70 12.90 20.69
CA ASN A 27 -2.27 11.77 21.44
C ASN A 27 -2.76 10.62 20.55
N ASN A 28 -3.15 10.91 19.32
CA ASN A 28 -3.71 9.92 18.39
C ASN A 28 -2.71 9.47 17.34
N PHE A 29 -1.60 10.17 17.18
CA PHE A 29 -0.62 9.91 16.12
C PHE A 29 -0.08 8.48 16.18
N GLY A 30 0.34 8.01 17.34
CA GLY A 30 0.88 6.67 17.52
C GLY A 30 -0.11 5.56 17.17
N ASN A 31 -1.36 5.71 17.57
CA ASN A 31 -2.41 4.72 17.28
C ASN A 31 -2.68 4.62 15.78
N LEU A 32 -2.78 5.75 15.09
CA LEU A 32 -2.99 5.78 13.64
C LEU A 32 -1.79 5.22 12.87
N LEU A 33 -0.58 5.48 13.34
CA LEU A 33 0.63 4.92 12.75
C LEU A 33 0.67 3.40 12.86
N ILE A 34 0.28 2.85 14.01
CA ILE A 34 0.18 1.40 14.23
C ILE A 34 -0.91 0.79 13.33
N GLU A 35 -2.05 1.47 13.17
CA GLU A 35 -3.09 1.02 12.23
C GLU A 35 -2.57 0.97 10.79
N ASP A 36 -1.87 2.00 10.34
CA ASP A 36 -1.29 2.04 9.00
C ASP A 36 -0.29 0.89 8.79
N TYR A 37 0.54 0.61 9.78
CA TYR A 37 1.47 -0.52 9.75
C TYR A 37 0.75 -1.87 9.62
N LYS A 38 -0.32 -2.07 10.40
CA LYS A 38 -1.14 -3.29 10.33
C LYS A 38 -1.82 -3.43 8.97
N ILE A 39 -2.35 -2.34 8.40
CA ILE A 39 -2.98 -2.32 7.09
C ILE A 39 -1.97 -2.72 6.00
N ARG A 40 -0.78 -2.13 6.00
CA ARG A 40 0.28 -2.45 5.04
C ARG A 40 0.72 -3.90 5.13
N ASN A 41 0.91 -4.41 6.33
CA ASN A 41 1.27 -5.82 6.55
C ASN A 41 0.16 -6.78 6.12
N TYR A 42 -1.09 -6.44 6.37
CA TYR A 42 -2.24 -7.23 5.91
C TYR A 42 -2.27 -7.32 4.38
N ILE A 43 -2.13 -6.19 3.70
CA ILE A 43 -2.12 -6.15 2.24
C ILE A 43 -0.94 -6.96 1.69
N LYS A 44 0.25 -6.78 2.23
CA LYS A 44 1.45 -7.52 1.81
C LYS A 44 1.30 -9.04 1.96
N LYS A 45 0.65 -9.50 3.02
CA LYS A 45 0.48 -10.94 3.29
C LYS A 45 -0.64 -11.57 2.46
N ASN A 46 -1.75 -10.85 2.24
CA ASN A 46 -2.96 -11.43 1.67
C ASN A 46 -3.09 -11.21 0.17
N ILE A 47 -2.37 -10.23 -0.39
CA ILE A 47 -2.39 -9.93 -1.82
C ILE A 47 -1.05 -10.33 -2.44
N ILE A 48 -0.67 -11.59 -2.23
CA ILE A 48 0.53 -12.17 -2.83
C ILE A 48 0.29 -12.43 -4.33
N ASN A 49 1.31 -12.24 -5.15
CA ASN A 49 1.30 -12.46 -6.60
C ASN A 49 0.44 -11.49 -7.42
N SER A 50 -0.11 -10.48 -6.82
CA SER A 50 -0.90 -9.46 -7.56
C SER A 50 -0.06 -8.29 -8.06
N GLY A 51 1.24 -8.29 -7.79
CA GLY A 51 2.14 -7.22 -8.23
C GLY A 51 1.78 -5.86 -7.62
N VAL A 52 1.57 -5.81 -6.30
CA VAL A 52 1.34 -4.56 -5.58
C VAL A 52 2.64 -3.77 -5.51
N SER A 53 2.66 -2.58 -6.09
CA SER A 53 3.84 -1.72 -6.10
C SER A 53 3.87 -0.75 -4.93
N GLN A 54 2.74 -0.17 -4.61
CA GLN A 54 2.63 0.88 -3.61
C GLN A 54 1.24 0.88 -2.97
N VAL A 55 1.18 1.22 -1.70
CA VAL A 55 -0.06 1.43 -0.95
C VAL A 55 -0.04 2.83 -0.36
N ILE A 56 -0.97 3.67 -0.76
CA ILE A 56 -1.14 5.03 -0.24
C ILE A 56 -2.34 5.05 0.69
N ILE A 57 -2.15 5.54 1.90
CA ILE A 57 -3.20 5.65 2.91
C ILE A 57 -3.49 7.14 3.15
N GLU A 58 -4.70 7.56 2.86
CA GLU A 58 -5.19 8.90 3.15
C GLU A 58 -6.27 8.84 4.24
N ARG A 59 -6.21 9.74 5.20
CA ARG A 59 -7.23 9.85 6.24
C ARG A 59 -7.86 11.24 6.17
N LYS A 60 -9.17 11.27 5.93
CA LYS A 60 -9.97 12.50 5.87
C LYS A 60 -11.15 12.36 6.83
N ALA A 61 -11.19 13.21 7.86
CA ALA A 61 -12.24 13.17 8.87
C ALA A 61 -12.43 11.75 9.45
N LYS A 62 -13.55 11.09 9.13
CA LYS A 62 -13.89 9.74 9.59
C LYS A 62 -13.64 8.65 8.54
N LYS A 63 -13.02 8.97 7.41
CA LYS A 63 -12.77 8.03 6.31
C LYS A 63 -11.29 7.72 6.18
N CYS A 64 -10.99 6.45 5.98
CA CYS A 64 -9.66 5.97 5.62
C CYS A 64 -9.69 5.50 4.17
N ILE A 65 -8.99 6.21 3.30
CA ILE A 65 -8.92 5.90 1.86
C ILE A 65 -7.61 5.17 1.60
N ILE A 66 -7.69 3.93 1.15
CA ILE A 66 -6.53 3.10 0.84
C ILE A 66 -6.46 2.93 -0.67
N SER A 67 -5.44 3.48 -1.29
CA SER A 67 -5.17 3.34 -2.72
C SER A 67 -4.08 2.31 -2.93
N ILE A 68 -4.40 1.21 -3.60
CA ILE A 68 -3.48 0.12 -3.90
C ILE A 68 -3.10 0.23 -5.38
N TYR A 69 -1.81 0.44 -5.63
CA TYR A 69 -1.25 0.43 -6.98
C TYR A 69 -0.75 -0.97 -7.31
N THR A 70 -1.31 -1.58 -8.33
CA THR A 70 -0.99 -2.94 -8.74
C THR A 70 -0.79 -3.05 -10.25
N SER A 71 0.08 -3.95 -10.67
CA SER A 71 0.24 -4.29 -12.09
C SER A 71 -0.88 -5.20 -12.61
N ARG A 72 -1.57 -5.89 -11.71
CA ARG A 72 -2.63 -6.85 -12.05
C ARG A 72 -3.91 -6.58 -11.25
N PRO A 73 -4.65 -5.52 -11.57
CA PRO A 73 -5.84 -5.15 -10.80
C PRO A 73 -6.92 -6.24 -10.77
N GLY A 74 -7.04 -7.04 -11.82
CA GLY A 74 -7.99 -8.15 -11.88
C GLY A 74 -7.81 -9.21 -10.80
N PHE A 75 -6.59 -9.48 -10.38
CA PHE A 75 -6.30 -10.41 -9.28
C PHE A 75 -6.74 -9.87 -7.91
N VAL A 76 -6.65 -8.58 -7.72
CA VAL A 76 -7.06 -7.92 -6.46
C VAL A 76 -8.57 -7.81 -6.36
N ILE A 77 -9.22 -7.46 -7.47
CA ILE A 77 -10.69 -7.30 -7.52
C ILE A 77 -11.39 -8.67 -7.42
N GLY A 78 -10.82 -9.69 -8.07
CA GLY A 78 -11.36 -11.04 -8.10
C GLY A 78 -12.62 -11.17 -8.96
N LYS A 79 -13.23 -12.35 -8.94
CA LYS A 79 -14.47 -12.62 -9.69
C LYS A 79 -15.63 -11.82 -9.12
N LYS A 80 -16.22 -10.94 -9.94
CA LYS A 80 -17.38 -10.09 -9.55
C LYS A 80 -17.16 -9.24 -8.29
N GLY A 81 -15.91 -8.88 -7.99
CA GLY A 81 -15.59 -8.04 -6.83
C GLY A 81 -15.61 -8.76 -5.47
N SER A 82 -15.71 -10.09 -5.44
CA SER A 82 -15.80 -10.87 -4.18
C SER A 82 -14.55 -10.71 -3.29
N ASP A 83 -13.38 -10.64 -3.90
CA ASP A 83 -12.13 -10.59 -3.16
C ASP A 83 -11.88 -9.19 -2.58
N ILE A 84 -12.22 -8.15 -3.34
CA ILE A 84 -12.13 -6.77 -2.84
C ILE A 84 -13.08 -6.54 -1.66
N ASP A 85 -14.27 -7.12 -1.67
CA ASP A 85 -15.23 -7.00 -0.56
C ASP A 85 -14.73 -7.70 0.70
N LYS A 86 -14.09 -8.86 0.57
CA LYS A 86 -13.45 -9.56 1.68
C LYS A 86 -12.31 -8.74 2.27
N ILE A 87 -11.45 -8.19 1.42
CA ILE A 87 -10.33 -7.33 1.84
C ILE A 87 -10.87 -6.10 2.57
N LYS A 88 -11.87 -5.45 2.03
CA LYS A 88 -12.52 -4.29 2.65
C LYS A 88 -13.10 -4.61 4.03
N LYS A 89 -13.80 -5.72 4.18
CA LYS A 89 -14.35 -6.16 5.47
C LYS A 89 -13.25 -6.40 6.50
N ASN A 90 -12.17 -7.05 6.11
CA ASN A 90 -11.05 -7.32 7.01
C ASN A 90 -10.30 -6.04 7.40
N LEU A 91 -10.10 -5.13 6.47
CA LEU A 91 -9.47 -3.83 6.75
C LEU A 91 -10.36 -2.96 7.64
N SER A 92 -11.66 -3.02 7.50
CA SER A 92 -12.61 -2.33 8.38
C SER A 92 -12.54 -2.80 9.84
N LYS A 93 -12.14 -4.05 10.07
CA LYS A 93 -11.90 -4.58 11.43
C LYS A 93 -10.59 -4.07 12.04
N ILE A 94 -9.61 -3.77 11.21
CA ILE A 94 -8.28 -3.27 11.64
C ILE A 94 -8.34 -1.77 11.89
N SER A 95 -9.04 -1.04 11.04
CA SER A 95 -9.17 0.41 11.12
C SER A 95 -10.33 0.83 12.02
N SER A 96 -10.14 1.91 12.76
CA SER A 96 -11.18 2.56 13.56
C SER A 96 -12.15 3.42 12.74
N SER A 97 -11.83 3.66 11.46
CA SER A 97 -12.58 4.52 10.54
C SER A 97 -13.19 3.72 9.40
N ASP A 98 -14.16 4.30 8.70
CA ASP A 98 -14.69 3.72 7.47
C ASP A 98 -13.60 3.58 6.42
N VAL A 99 -13.45 2.38 5.87
CA VAL A 99 -12.44 2.06 4.87
C VAL A 99 -13.03 2.15 3.47
N SER A 100 -12.38 2.93 2.61
CA SER A 100 -12.63 2.97 1.18
C SER A 100 -11.40 2.45 0.43
N LEU A 101 -11.59 1.49 -0.46
CA LEU A 101 -10.53 0.90 -1.26
C LEU A 101 -10.59 1.42 -2.70
N ASN A 102 -9.45 1.90 -3.19
CA ASN A 102 -9.25 2.25 -4.58
C ASN A 102 -8.14 1.38 -5.16
N ILE A 103 -8.43 0.70 -6.25
CA ILE A 103 -7.44 -0.09 -6.99
C ILE A 103 -7.02 0.70 -8.21
N LYS A 104 -5.72 0.95 -8.32
CA LYS A 104 -5.14 1.68 -9.45
C LYS A 104 -4.13 0.80 -10.19
N GLU A 105 -4.15 0.88 -11.50
CA GLU A 105 -3.25 0.12 -12.35
C GLU A 105 -1.91 0.84 -12.54
N VAL A 106 -0.83 0.06 -12.50
CA VAL A 106 0.51 0.52 -12.89
C VAL A 106 0.71 0.19 -14.36
N LYS A 107 0.74 1.21 -15.21
CA LYS A 107 0.80 1.05 -16.68
C LYS A 107 2.08 0.40 -17.17
N LYS A 108 3.21 0.66 -16.53
CA LYS A 108 4.54 0.14 -16.92
C LYS A 108 5.22 -0.51 -15.71
N PRO A 109 4.87 -1.77 -15.40
CA PRO A 109 5.41 -2.45 -14.21
C PRO A 109 6.94 -2.66 -14.27
N GLU A 110 7.52 -2.76 -15.46
CA GLU A 110 8.96 -2.94 -15.65
C GLU A 110 9.80 -1.74 -15.15
N LEU A 111 9.19 -0.57 -15.07
CA LEU A 111 9.86 0.63 -14.56
C LEU A 111 9.80 0.76 -13.04
N ASN A 112 9.03 -0.08 -12.37
CA ASN A 112 8.92 -0.08 -10.92
C ASN A 112 9.94 -1.03 -10.30
N ALA A 113 10.88 -0.49 -9.54
CA ALA A 113 11.95 -1.27 -8.93
C ALA A 113 11.44 -2.33 -7.95
N TYR A 114 10.39 -2.04 -7.19
CA TYR A 114 9.82 -2.98 -6.24
C TYR A 114 9.21 -4.21 -6.94
N LEU A 115 8.47 -3.99 -8.03
CA LEU A 115 7.87 -5.08 -8.82
C LEU A 115 8.93 -5.94 -9.50
N VAL A 116 10.01 -5.34 -9.99
CA VAL A 116 11.14 -6.07 -10.56
C VAL A 116 11.83 -6.93 -9.49
N ALA A 117 12.06 -6.38 -8.31
CA ALA A 117 12.65 -7.10 -7.19
C ALA A 117 11.79 -8.30 -6.76
N GLU A 118 10.48 -8.12 -6.68
CA GLU A 118 9.54 -9.19 -6.35
C GLU A 118 9.54 -10.30 -7.40
N ASN A 119 9.60 -9.95 -8.68
CA ASN A 119 9.69 -10.90 -9.78
C ASN A 119 10.98 -11.74 -9.69
N ILE A 120 12.11 -11.10 -9.45
CA ILE A 120 13.39 -11.78 -9.25
C ILE A 120 13.32 -12.74 -8.05
N ALA A 121 12.76 -12.30 -6.93
CA ALA A 121 12.59 -13.12 -5.74
C ALA A 121 11.74 -14.38 -6.02
N GLN A 122 10.64 -14.22 -6.76
CA GLN A 122 9.79 -15.35 -7.15
C GLN A 122 10.52 -16.35 -8.06
N GLN A 123 11.35 -15.87 -8.98
CA GLN A 123 12.16 -16.74 -9.83
C GLN A 123 13.20 -17.54 -9.03
N LEU A 124 13.82 -16.92 -8.03
CA LEU A 124 14.78 -17.59 -7.15
C LEU A 124 14.11 -18.67 -6.29
N VAL A 125 12.89 -18.41 -5.80
CA VAL A 125 12.13 -19.40 -4.99
C VAL A 125 11.69 -20.60 -5.83
N LYS A 126 11.39 -20.43 -7.11
CA LYS A 126 10.99 -21.52 -8.02
C LYS A 126 12.14 -22.45 -8.43
N ARG A 127 13.35 -22.06 -8.20
CA ARG A 127 14.54 -22.87 -8.44
C ARG A 127 14.94 -23.54 -7.14
#